data_4f82139c2c7a68315baa627cbc479956
#
_entry.id   4f82139c2c7a68315baa627cbc479956
#
_cell.length_a   1.000
_cell.length_b   1.000
_cell.length_c   1.000
_cell.angle_alpha   90.00
_cell.angle_beta   90.00
_cell.angle_gamma   90.00
#
_symmetry.space_group_name_H-M   'P 1'
#
loop_
_entity.id
_entity.type
_entity.pdbx_description
1 polymer ?
#
loop_
_entity_poly.entity_id
_entity_poly.type
_entity_poly.pdbx_seq_one_letter_code
_entity_poly.pdbx_strand_id
1 'polypeptide(L)'
;EQHKSLLDLINKIWQSIIDRNEKDVVFGLVEELERYTLAHFAAEETFMRVTDYPDFVAHKREHQEFVSRVAEEKKRAIQVGSLSLDLMHFLRDWLVGHILVSDKAYANFTQKKKSRESSLLGRFFRRLF
;
A
#
# COMPACT_ATOMS: atom_id res chain seq x y z
N GLU A 1 9.50 4.88 -6.19
CA GLU A 1 9.74 3.49 -6.61
C GLU A 1 8.88 2.47 -5.89
N GLN A 2 8.70 2.59 -4.58
CA GLN A 2 7.85 1.66 -3.84
C GLN A 2 6.41 1.75 -4.28
N HIS A 3 5.91 2.95 -4.57
CA HIS A 3 4.56 3.11 -5.11
C HIS A 3 4.45 2.51 -6.50
N LYS A 4 5.49 2.63 -7.32
CA LYS A 4 5.51 2.01 -8.63
C LYS A 4 5.45 0.49 -8.53
N SER A 5 6.21 -0.10 -7.61
CA SER A 5 6.19 -1.55 -7.39
C SER A 5 4.82 -2.02 -6.93
N LEU A 6 4.17 -1.24 -6.09
CA LEU A 6 2.81 -1.54 -5.62
C LEU A 6 1.81 -1.47 -6.76
N LEU A 7 1.90 -0.44 -7.60
CA LEU A 7 1.05 -0.32 -8.79
C LEU A 7 1.27 -1.48 -9.75
N ASP A 8 2.52 -1.87 -9.96
CA ASP A 8 2.85 -3.00 -10.84
C ASP A 8 2.24 -4.30 -10.33
N LEU A 9 2.27 -4.54 -9.01
CA LEU A 9 1.65 -5.72 -8.41
C LEU A 9 0.14 -5.71 -8.61
N ILE A 10 -0.50 -4.57 -8.40
CA ILE A 10 -1.95 -4.43 -8.59
C ILE A 10 -2.32 -4.69 -10.05
N ASN A 11 -1.52 -4.16 -10.97
CA ASN A 11 -1.74 -4.40 -12.40
C ASN A 11 -1.57 -5.87 -12.78
N LYS A 12 -0.60 -6.56 -12.18
CA LYS A 12 -0.41 -8.00 -12.40
C LYS A 12 -1.61 -8.81 -11.91
N ILE A 13 -2.15 -8.45 -10.75
CA ILE A 13 -3.34 -9.11 -10.21
C ILE A 13 -4.52 -8.89 -11.16
N TRP A 14 -4.74 -7.64 -11.58
CA TRP A 14 -5.79 -7.29 -12.51
C TRP A 14 -5.68 -8.10 -13.81
N GLN A 15 -4.48 -8.11 -14.41
CA GLN A 15 -4.26 -8.83 -15.66
C GLN A 15 -4.47 -10.34 -15.50
N SER A 16 -4.05 -10.88 -14.37
CA SER A 16 -4.22 -12.29 -14.06
C SER A 16 -5.69 -12.69 -13.98
N ILE A 17 -6.53 -11.81 -13.42
CA ILE A 17 -7.97 -12.03 -13.35
C ILE A 17 -8.59 -11.97 -14.76
N ILE A 18 -8.22 -10.96 -15.55
CA ILE A 18 -8.71 -10.79 -16.91
C ILE A 18 -8.34 -12.01 -17.79
N ASP A 19 -7.11 -12.49 -17.66
CA ASP A 19 -6.59 -13.60 -18.45
C ASP A 19 -7.12 -14.95 -17.97
N ARG A 20 -7.90 -14.95 -16.88
CA ARG A 20 -8.45 -16.16 -16.26
C ARG A 20 -7.38 -17.16 -15.90
N ASN A 21 -6.28 -16.67 -15.35
CA ASN A 21 -5.19 -17.51 -14.88
C ASN A 21 -5.66 -18.42 -13.76
N GLU A 22 -4.89 -19.49 -13.54
CA GLU A 22 -5.19 -20.41 -12.46
C GLU A 22 -5.26 -19.70 -11.12
N LYS A 23 -6.14 -20.20 -10.27
CA LYS A 23 -6.40 -19.68 -8.95
C LYS A 23 -5.11 -19.49 -8.13
N ASP A 24 -4.21 -20.48 -8.18
CA ASP A 24 -2.97 -20.43 -7.42
C ASP A 24 -2.07 -19.27 -7.84
N VAL A 25 -2.06 -18.94 -9.13
CA VAL A 25 -1.29 -17.80 -9.65
C VAL A 25 -1.83 -16.50 -9.08
N VAL A 26 -3.15 -16.32 -9.10
CA VAL A 26 -3.81 -15.12 -8.62
C VAL A 26 -3.61 -14.96 -7.11
N PHE A 27 -3.79 -16.04 -6.35
CA PHE A 27 -3.59 -16.01 -4.90
C PHE A 27 -2.13 -15.73 -4.53
N GLY A 28 -1.19 -16.27 -5.29
CA GLY A 28 0.23 -15.99 -5.09
C GLY A 28 0.56 -14.50 -5.23
N LEU A 29 -0.06 -13.85 -6.21
CA LEU A 29 0.12 -12.40 -6.41
C LEU A 29 -0.50 -11.60 -5.26
N VAL A 30 -1.65 -12.02 -4.75
CA VAL A 30 -2.28 -11.35 -3.60
C VAL A 30 -1.41 -11.51 -2.35
N GLU A 31 -0.82 -12.68 -2.13
CA GLU A 31 0.07 -12.88 -1.00
C GLU A 31 1.34 -12.03 -1.11
N GLU A 32 1.86 -11.87 -2.33
CA GLU A 32 2.99 -10.97 -2.58
C GLU A 32 2.62 -9.53 -2.26
N LEU A 33 1.42 -9.10 -2.63
CA LEU A 33 0.91 -7.77 -2.30
C LEU A 33 0.82 -7.58 -0.79
N GLU A 34 0.32 -8.56 -0.06
CA GLU A 34 0.23 -8.50 1.40
C GLU A 34 1.61 -8.32 2.03
N ARG A 35 2.59 -9.12 1.62
CA ARG A 35 3.94 -9.04 2.16
C ARG A 35 4.58 -7.68 1.87
N TYR A 36 4.39 -7.20 0.65
CA TYR A 36 4.95 -5.92 0.24
C TYR A 36 4.35 -4.76 1.03
N THR A 37 3.03 -4.73 1.16
CA THR A 37 2.36 -3.64 1.87
C THR A 37 2.67 -3.64 3.36
N LEU A 38 2.75 -4.81 4.00
CA LEU A 38 3.09 -4.87 5.41
C LEU A 38 4.48 -4.29 5.68
N ALA A 39 5.47 -4.64 4.86
CA ALA A 39 6.83 -4.12 4.99
C ALA A 39 6.89 -2.62 4.71
N HIS A 40 6.19 -2.17 3.67
CA HIS A 40 6.16 -0.76 3.30
C HIS A 40 5.50 0.09 4.37
N PHE A 41 4.33 -0.35 4.86
CA PHE A 41 3.59 0.38 5.90
C PHE A 41 4.38 0.45 7.21
N ALA A 42 5.04 -0.65 7.58
CA ALA A 42 5.86 -0.66 8.79
C ALA A 42 7.00 0.35 8.71
N ALA A 43 7.67 0.41 7.57
CA ALA A 43 8.76 1.36 7.36
C ALA A 43 8.26 2.81 7.42
N GLU A 44 7.14 3.10 6.75
CA GLU A 44 6.55 4.43 6.76
C GLU A 44 6.12 4.86 8.16
N GLU A 45 5.47 3.96 8.91
CA GLU A 45 5.03 4.25 10.27
C GLU A 45 6.20 4.51 11.21
N THR A 46 7.32 3.81 11.02
CA THR A 46 8.52 4.06 11.79
C THR A 46 9.05 5.48 11.55
N PHE A 47 9.11 5.91 10.30
CA PHE A 47 9.55 7.26 9.98
C PHE A 47 8.57 8.31 10.51
N MET A 48 7.27 8.05 10.47
CA MET A 48 6.29 8.97 11.04
C MET A 48 6.45 9.16 12.53
N ARG A 49 6.77 8.08 13.25
CA ARG A 49 7.01 8.18 14.70
C ARG A 49 8.28 8.96 14.99
N VAL A 50 9.34 8.71 14.22
CA VAL A 50 10.61 9.42 14.40
C VAL A 50 10.45 10.92 14.14
N THR A 51 9.60 11.31 13.22
CA THR A 51 9.37 12.70 12.86
C THR A 51 8.21 13.35 13.62
N ASP A 52 7.58 12.62 14.53
CA ASP A 52 6.44 13.13 15.34
C ASP A 52 5.30 13.66 14.45
N TYR A 53 4.94 12.90 13.43
CA TYR A 53 3.88 13.31 12.50
C TYR A 53 2.53 13.39 13.22
N PRO A 54 1.87 14.57 13.23
CA PRO A 54 0.64 14.76 14.00
C PRO A 54 -0.53 13.90 13.55
N ASP A 55 -0.58 13.53 12.27
CA ASP A 55 -1.65 12.70 11.73
C ASP A 55 -1.29 11.22 11.67
N PHE A 56 -0.28 10.80 12.44
CA PHE A 56 0.19 9.42 12.45
C PHE A 56 -0.93 8.39 12.73
N VAL A 57 -1.77 8.66 13.74
CA VAL A 57 -2.83 7.72 14.11
C VAL A 57 -3.82 7.53 12.97
N ALA A 58 -4.21 8.63 12.31
CA ALA A 58 -5.13 8.57 11.18
C ALA A 58 -4.50 7.83 9.99
N HIS A 59 -3.23 8.10 9.71
CA HIS A 59 -2.51 7.45 8.61
C HIS A 59 -2.35 5.96 8.85
N LYS A 60 -2.00 5.57 10.06
CA LYS A 60 -1.89 4.16 10.46
C LYS A 60 -3.24 3.44 10.31
N ARG A 61 -4.33 4.12 10.63
CA ARG A 61 -5.67 3.56 10.47
C ARG A 61 -5.96 3.25 9.00
N GLU A 62 -5.53 4.10 8.08
CA GLU A 62 -5.67 3.83 6.64
C GLU A 62 -4.91 2.57 6.25
N HIS A 63 -3.70 2.39 6.76
CA HIS A 63 -2.92 1.17 6.52
C HIS A 63 -3.65 -0.07 7.03
N GLN A 64 -4.21 0.02 8.23
CA GLN A 64 -4.94 -1.10 8.83
C GLN A 64 -6.19 -1.45 8.04
N GLU A 65 -6.89 -0.45 7.53
CA GLU A 65 -8.07 -0.65 6.68
C GLU A 65 -7.72 -1.44 5.42
N PHE A 66 -6.61 -1.06 4.76
CA PHE A 66 -6.14 -1.77 3.58
C PHE A 66 -5.82 -3.23 3.89
N VAL A 67 -5.03 -3.47 4.93
CA VAL A 67 -4.60 -4.81 5.33
C VAL A 67 -5.81 -5.69 5.67
N SER A 68 -6.75 -5.15 6.44
CA SER A 68 -7.96 -5.88 6.84
C SER A 68 -8.82 -6.23 5.64
N ARG A 69 -9.00 -5.29 4.72
CA ARG A 69 -9.84 -5.52 3.54
C ARG A 69 -9.25 -6.58 2.63
N VAL A 70 -7.93 -6.54 2.41
CA VAL A 70 -7.27 -7.55 1.59
C VAL A 70 -7.38 -8.93 2.24
N ALA A 71 -7.17 -9.01 3.55
CA ALA A 71 -7.27 -10.27 4.29
C ALA A 71 -8.68 -10.87 4.22
N GLU A 72 -9.70 -10.03 4.40
CA GLU A 72 -11.10 -10.47 4.30
C GLU A 72 -11.44 -10.98 2.92
N GLU A 73 -11.00 -10.25 1.89
CA GLU A 73 -11.28 -10.63 0.51
C GLU A 73 -10.57 -11.93 0.14
N LYS A 74 -9.33 -12.10 0.60
CA LYS A 74 -8.60 -13.34 0.38
C LYS A 74 -9.32 -14.52 1.01
N LYS A 75 -9.80 -14.36 2.24
CA LYS A 75 -10.54 -15.39 2.95
C LYS A 75 -11.82 -15.77 2.20
N ARG A 76 -12.56 -14.76 1.73
CA ARG A 76 -13.77 -14.98 0.95
C ARG A 76 -13.46 -15.68 -0.37
N ALA A 77 -12.40 -15.28 -1.04
CA ALA A 77 -12.00 -15.85 -2.32
C ALA A 77 -11.61 -17.32 -2.21
N ILE A 78 -11.03 -17.73 -1.08
CA ILE A 78 -10.72 -19.14 -0.82
C ILE A 78 -12.00 -19.96 -0.78
N GLN A 79 -13.05 -19.44 -0.16
CA GLN A 79 -14.34 -20.13 -0.06
C GLN A 79 -15.08 -20.18 -1.40
N VAL A 80 -15.11 -19.07 -2.11
CA VAL A 80 -15.86 -18.94 -3.37
C VAL A 80 -15.07 -19.45 -4.58
N GLY A 81 -13.75 -19.39 -4.50
CA GLY A 81 -12.88 -19.86 -5.58
C GLY A 81 -12.43 -18.81 -6.56
N SER A 82 -12.76 -17.53 -6.34
CA SER A 82 -12.33 -16.43 -7.22
C SER A 82 -12.26 -15.11 -6.46
N LEU A 83 -11.39 -14.22 -6.94
CA LEU A 83 -11.32 -12.85 -6.44
C LEU A 83 -12.40 -12.01 -7.11
N SER A 84 -12.96 -11.05 -6.37
CA SER A 84 -14.01 -10.19 -6.89
C SER A 84 -13.44 -8.96 -7.58
N LEU A 85 -14.23 -8.40 -8.50
CA LEU A 85 -13.89 -7.11 -9.11
C LEU A 85 -13.93 -5.98 -8.06
N ASP A 86 -14.74 -6.14 -7.01
CA ASP A 86 -14.81 -5.17 -5.92
C ASP A 86 -13.44 -5.00 -5.25
N LEU A 87 -12.69 -6.08 -5.09
CA LEU A 87 -11.33 -5.99 -4.56
C LEU A 87 -10.46 -5.11 -5.45
N MET A 88 -10.56 -5.28 -6.76
CA MET A 88 -9.74 -4.50 -7.69
C MET A 88 -10.08 -3.01 -7.62
N HIS A 89 -11.37 -2.68 -7.56
CA HIS A 89 -11.79 -1.29 -7.41
C HIS A 89 -11.32 -0.71 -6.09
N PHE A 90 -11.42 -1.48 -5.01
CA PHE A 90 -10.93 -1.05 -3.71
C PHE A 90 -9.41 -0.77 -3.75
N LEU A 91 -8.62 -1.70 -4.31
CA LEU A 91 -7.17 -1.54 -4.37
C LEU A 91 -6.78 -0.27 -5.12
N ARG A 92 -7.42 -0.04 -6.28
CA ARG A 92 -7.14 1.14 -7.08
C ARG A 92 -7.52 2.43 -6.35
N ASP A 93 -8.74 2.48 -5.84
CA ASP A 93 -9.26 3.70 -5.21
C ASP A 93 -8.52 4.02 -3.92
N TRP A 94 -8.23 2.98 -3.13
CA TRP A 94 -7.46 3.16 -1.90
C TRP A 94 -6.06 3.68 -2.19
N LEU A 95 -5.40 3.07 -3.17
CA LEU A 95 -4.03 3.45 -3.51
C LEU A 95 -3.95 4.90 -3.97
N VAL A 96 -4.86 5.32 -4.86
CA VAL A 96 -4.91 6.69 -5.34
C VAL A 96 -5.14 7.67 -4.18
N GLY A 97 -6.13 7.41 -3.34
CA GLY A 97 -6.43 8.28 -2.20
C GLY A 97 -5.28 8.35 -1.19
N HIS A 98 -4.72 7.19 -0.86
CA HIS A 98 -3.65 7.11 0.13
C HIS A 98 -2.38 7.83 -0.36
N ILE A 99 -1.95 7.55 -1.59
CA ILE A 99 -0.73 8.15 -2.13
C ILE A 99 -0.90 9.65 -2.38
N LEU A 100 -1.96 10.03 -3.08
CA LEU A 100 -2.12 11.43 -3.50
C LEU A 100 -2.50 12.37 -2.36
N VAL A 101 -3.12 11.84 -1.31
CA VAL A 101 -3.56 12.68 -0.19
C VAL A 101 -2.71 12.42 1.04
N SER A 102 -2.74 11.21 1.57
CA SER A 102 -2.15 10.91 2.87
C SER A 102 -0.62 10.88 2.86
N ASP A 103 -0.03 10.19 1.90
CA ASP A 103 1.43 10.12 1.80
C ASP A 103 2.02 11.46 1.39
N LYS A 104 1.33 12.19 0.52
CA LYS A 104 1.78 13.51 0.12
C LYS A 104 1.72 14.50 1.28
N ALA A 105 0.68 14.41 2.12
CA ALA A 105 0.57 15.25 3.32
C ALA A 105 1.74 15.01 4.26
N TYR A 106 2.13 13.75 4.43
CA TYR A 106 3.29 13.41 5.25
C TYR A 106 4.59 13.96 4.64
N ALA A 107 4.78 13.79 3.34
CA ALA A 107 5.95 14.33 2.65
C ALA A 107 6.06 15.84 2.82
N ASN A 108 4.95 16.57 2.69
CA ASN A 108 4.92 18.01 2.88
C ASN A 108 5.27 18.40 4.31
N PHE A 109 4.76 17.65 5.28
CA PHE A 109 5.09 17.86 6.69
C PHE A 109 6.59 17.77 6.94
N THR A 110 7.24 16.73 6.43
CA THR A 110 8.66 16.53 6.67
C THR A 110 9.52 17.58 5.97
N GLN A 111 9.12 18.03 4.81
CA GLN A 111 9.83 19.09 4.10
C GLN A 111 9.78 20.41 4.88
N LYS A 112 8.64 20.74 5.46
CA LYS A 112 8.48 21.93 6.27
C LYS A 112 9.27 21.85 7.57
N LYS A 113 9.22 20.68 8.20
CA LYS A 113 9.91 20.48 9.48
C LYS A 113 11.39 20.69 9.32
N LYS A 114 11.97 20.29 8.11
CA LYS A 114 13.29 20.35 8.06
C LYS A 114 14.04 20.07 6.84
N SER A 115 14.57 20.97 6.29
CA SER A 115 15.54 20.80 5.22
C SER A 115 16.84 20.15 5.70
N ARG A 116 17.04 20.09 7.00
CA ARG A 116 18.25 19.55 7.60
C ARG A 116 18.19 18.10 7.98
N GLU A 117 17.08 17.45 7.65
CA GLU A 117 16.93 16.05 7.97
C GLU A 117 17.97 15.21 7.25
N SER A 118 18.22 14.03 7.79
CA SER A 118 19.27 13.17 7.30
C SER A 118 19.00 12.70 5.87
N SER A 119 20.09 12.32 5.20
CA SER A 119 20.01 11.73 3.88
C SER A 119 19.16 10.44 3.86
N LEU A 120 19.03 9.77 5.00
CA LEU A 120 18.18 8.59 5.14
C LEU A 120 16.73 8.93 4.84
N LEU A 121 16.21 10.02 5.43
CA LEU A 121 14.85 10.45 5.20
C LEU A 121 14.64 10.88 3.75
N GLY A 122 15.61 11.59 3.18
CA GLY A 122 15.56 11.96 1.77
C GLY A 122 15.51 10.76 0.85
N ARG A 123 16.27 9.70 1.16
CA ARG A 123 16.24 8.46 0.39
C ARG A 123 14.90 7.74 0.51
N PHE A 124 14.30 7.78 1.68
CA PHE A 124 12.97 7.20 1.90
C PHE A 124 11.95 7.87 0.97
N PHE A 125 11.94 9.20 0.92
CA PHE A 125 10.99 9.91 0.07
C PHE A 125 11.24 9.66 -1.41
N ARG A 126 12.48 9.55 -1.83
CA ARG A 126 12.77 9.23 -3.22
C ARG A 126 12.23 7.87 -3.63
N ARG A 127 12.16 6.92 -2.71
CA ARG A 127 11.56 5.61 -2.97
C ARG A 127 10.04 5.66 -3.03
N LEU A 128 9.42 6.54 -2.22
CA LEU A 128 7.97 6.65 -2.19
C LEU A 128 7.42 7.38 -3.41
N PHE A 129 8.09 8.41 -3.82
CA PHE A 129 7.63 9.29 -4.87
C PHE A 129 8.60 9.32 -6.03
#